data_cb974f0eb6aa3cc5bf0c26319ee402fa
#
_entry.id   cb974f0eb6aa3cc5bf0c26319ee402fa
#
_cell.length_a   1.000
_cell.length_b   1.000
_cell.length_c   1.000
_cell.angle_alpha   90.00
_cell.angle_beta   90.00
_cell.angle_gamma   90.00
#
_symmetry.space_group_name_H-M   'P 1'
#
loop_
_entity.id
_entity.type
_entity.pdbx_description
1 polymer ?
#
loop_
_entity_poly.entity_id
_entity_poly.type
_entity_poly.pdbx_seq_one_letter_code
_entity_poly.pdbx_strand_id
1 'polypeptide(L)'
;MSTKLQSLELQGYKTFAQKVRLEFPGAITAIVGPNGSGKSNVSDAIRWVLEEQSYTLLRGRKTMDMIFAGSDQKARAGMASVTITFRNEDGWLPIDYDEVALTRRAYRSGENEYHLNGQRVRLKDINELLGQSGLAERTYTIIGQGLIDTALALKADERRKIFV
;
A
#
# COMPACT_ATOMS: atom_id res chain seq x y z
N MET A 1 -19.20 10.27 -8.13
CA MET A 1 -17.83 10.55 -7.63
C MET A 1 -16.89 9.49 -8.21
N SER A 2 -15.89 9.90 -8.98
CA SER A 2 -14.86 8.96 -9.43
C SER A 2 -13.94 8.63 -8.25
N THR A 3 -13.57 7.37 -8.10
CA THR A 3 -12.57 6.98 -7.09
C THR A 3 -11.20 7.50 -7.52
N LYS A 4 -10.42 8.04 -6.57
CA LYS A 4 -9.03 8.47 -6.81
C LYS A 4 -8.12 7.28 -7.09
N LEU A 5 -8.32 6.17 -6.38
CA LEU A 5 -7.57 4.95 -6.57
C LEU A 5 -8.04 4.24 -7.85
N GLN A 6 -7.12 4.00 -8.78
CA GLN A 6 -7.40 3.35 -10.06
C GLN A 6 -7.03 1.88 -10.03
N SER A 7 -5.80 1.55 -9.63
CA SER A 7 -5.33 0.17 -9.59
C SER A 7 -4.24 -0.07 -8.57
N LEU A 8 -4.07 -1.33 -8.20
CA LEU A 8 -2.97 -1.83 -7.39
C LEU A 8 -2.33 -3.03 -8.10
N GLU A 9 -1.04 -2.97 -8.33
CA GLU A 9 -0.28 -4.04 -8.93
C GLU A 9 0.72 -4.61 -7.93
N LEU A 10 0.78 -5.92 -7.82
CA LEU A 10 1.61 -6.67 -6.87
C LEU A 10 2.44 -7.70 -7.63
N GLN A 11 3.73 -7.82 -7.29
CA GLN A 11 4.60 -8.85 -7.84
C GLN A 11 5.68 -9.25 -6.84
N GLY A 12 5.82 -10.54 -6.58
CA GLY A 12 6.79 -11.03 -5.60
C GLY A 12 6.54 -10.56 -4.18
N TYR A 13 5.35 -10.05 -3.88
CA TYR A 13 4.99 -9.46 -2.58
C TYR A 13 4.22 -10.46 -1.72
N LYS A 14 4.75 -10.81 -0.55
CA LYS A 14 4.15 -11.74 0.43
C LYS A 14 3.64 -13.02 -0.26
N THR A 15 2.33 -13.21 -0.41
CA THR A 15 1.70 -14.38 -1.05
C THR A 15 1.56 -14.26 -2.56
N PHE A 16 1.81 -13.07 -3.13
CA PHE A 16 1.69 -12.80 -4.56
C PHE A 16 3.00 -13.05 -5.30
N ALA A 17 3.27 -14.33 -5.63
CA ALA A 17 4.49 -14.71 -6.35
C ALA A 17 4.56 -14.14 -7.76
N GLN A 18 3.44 -14.18 -8.48
CA GLN A 18 3.29 -13.65 -9.83
C GLN A 18 2.69 -12.24 -9.80
N LYS A 19 2.78 -11.56 -10.93
CA LYS A 19 2.16 -10.26 -11.13
C LYS A 19 0.63 -10.39 -11.07
N VAL A 20 0.03 -9.61 -10.20
CA VAL A 20 -1.42 -9.49 -10.04
C VAL A 20 -1.77 -8.01 -10.09
N ARG A 21 -2.79 -7.66 -10.88
CA ARG A 21 -3.33 -6.30 -10.97
C ARG A 21 -4.79 -6.32 -10.53
N LEU A 22 -5.12 -5.44 -9.60
CA LEU A 22 -6.46 -5.20 -9.09
C LEU A 22 -6.92 -3.83 -9.57
N GLU A 23 -8.06 -3.80 -10.24
CA GLU A 23 -8.69 -2.56 -10.71
C GLU A 23 -9.77 -2.11 -9.72
N PHE A 24 -9.90 -0.79 -9.54
CA PHE A 24 -10.89 -0.17 -8.68
C PHE A 24 -11.81 0.73 -9.51
N PRO A 25 -12.77 0.15 -10.25
CA PRO A 25 -13.58 0.91 -11.22
C PRO A 25 -14.65 1.78 -10.58
N GLY A 26 -15.03 1.52 -9.35
CA GLY A 26 -16.13 2.18 -8.65
C GLY A 26 -15.73 2.85 -7.33
N ALA A 27 -16.65 3.60 -6.77
CA ALA A 27 -16.46 4.26 -5.47
C ALA A 27 -16.30 3.26 -4.32
N ILE A 28 -16.87 2.07 -4.45
CA ILE A 28 -16.75 0.98 -3.48
C ILE A 28 -16.31 -0.28 -4.22
N THR A 29 -15.25 -0.91 -3.72
CA THR A 29 -14.74 -2.18 -4.23
C THR A 29 -14.61 -3.17 -3.08
N ALA A 30 -15.19 -4.36 -3.21
CA ALA A 30 -15.06 -5.44 -2.25
C ALA A 30 -14.07 -6.49 -2.76
N ILE A 31 -13.10 -6.87 -1.94
CA ILE A 31 -12.16 -7.96 -2.22
C ILE A 31 -12.56 -9.15 -1.34
N VAL A 32 -13.04 -10.20 -1.97
CA VAL A 32 -13.56 -11.40 -1.31
C VAL A 32 -12.70 -12.63 -1.63
N GLY A 33 -12.69 -13.59 -0.74
CA GLY A 33 -11.94 -14.83 -0.92
C GLY A 33 -11.84 -15.63 0.37
N PRO A 34 -11.42 -16.90 0.33
CA PRO A 34 -11.24 -17.73 1.52
C PRO A 34 -10.14 -17.21 2.45
N ASN A 35 -10.09 -17.74 3.68
CA ASN A 35 -9.00 -17.43 4.60
C ASN A 35 -7.66 -17.88 4.00
N GLY A 36 -6.64 -17.06 4.18
CA GLY A 36 -5.31 -17.32 3.62
C GLY A 36 -5.12 -16.96 2.14
N SER A 37 -6.16 -16.49 1.42
CA SER A 37 -6.04 -16.10 0.00
C SER A 37 -5.26 -14.81 -0.27
N GLY A 38 -4.77 -14.12 0.77
CA GLY A 38 -3.98 -12.91 0.62
C GLY A 38 -4.76 -11.59 0.70
N LYS A 39 -6.07 -11.60 1.03
CA LYS A 39 -6.88 -10.37 1.16
C LYS A 39 -6.24 -9.30 2.05
N SER A 40 -5.77 -9.70 3.23
CA SER A 40 -5.10 -8.78 4.15
C SER A 40 -3.75 -8.28 3.60
N ASN A 41 -3.10 -9.05 2.74
CA ASN A 41 -1.85 -8.61 2.10
C ASN A 41 -2.09 -7.50 1.06
N VAL A 42 -3.31 -7.36 0.52
CA VAL A 42 -3.68 -6.25 -0.36
C VAL A 42 -3.68 -4.93 0.42
N SER A 43 -4.31 -4.88 1.60
CA SER A 43 -4.28 -3.68 2.44
C SER A 43 -2.88 -3.36 2.96
N ASP A 44 -2.09 -4.39 3.32
CA ASP A 44 -0.69 -4.22 3.70
C ASP A 44 0.15 -3.65 2.55
N ALA A 45 -0.12 -4.06 1.30
CA ALA A 45 0.58 -3.56 0.12
C ALA A 45 0.29 -2.07 -0.11
N ILE A 46 -0.97 -1.63 0.06
CA ILE A 46 -1.33 -0.21 -0.04
C ILE A 46 -0.58 0.60 1.02
N ARG A 47 -0.57 0.14 2.28
CA ARG A 47 0.20 0.79 3.35
C ARG A 47 1.67 0.85 3.01
N TRP A 48 2.22 -0.26 2.54
CA TRP A 48 3.65 -0.38 2.27
C TRP A 48 4.12 0.57 1.16
N VAL A 49 3.35 0.71 0.07
CA VAL A 49 3.70 1.61 -1.03
C VAL A 49 3.49 3.08 -0.66
N LEU A 50 2.51 3.38 0.22
CA LEU A 50 2.24 4.71 0.77
C LEU A 50 3.07 5.02 2.03
N GLU A 51 4.21 4.35 2.21
CA GLU A 51 5.26 4.65 3.18
C GLU A 51 5.11 4.12 4.59
N GLU A 52 4.25 3.14 4.83
CA GLU A 52 4.26 2.49 6.13
C GLU A 52 5.63 1.84 6.39
N GLN A 53 6.37 2.38 7.36
CA GLN A 53 7.68 1.88 7.76
C GLN A 53 7.60 0.93 8.97
N SER A 54 6.45 0.89 9.63
CA SER A 54 6.24 -0.02 10.73
C SER A 54 5.99 -1.44 10.23
N TYR A 55 6.98 -2.28 10.32
CA TYR A 55 6.84 -3.69 9.95
C TYR A 55 5.81 -4.43 10.80
N THR A 56 5.55 -3.98 12.02
CA THR A 56 4.49 -4.53 12.87
C THR A 56 3.12 -4.33 12.24
N LEU A 57 2.83 -3.11 11.75
CA LEU A 57 1.58 -2.80 11.06
C LEU A 57 1.46 -3.53 9.72
N LEU A 58 2.58 -3.83 9.08
CA LEU A 58 2.65 -4.62 7.84
C LEU A 58 2.67 -6.14 8.09
N ARG A 59 2.53 -6.56 9.35
CA ARG A 59 2.61 -7.98 9.75
C ARG A 59 3.90 -8.65 9.26
N GLY A 60 5.01 -7.95 9.40
CA GLY A 60 6.34 -8.41 9.09
C GLY A 60 7.36 -7.91 10.13
N ARG A 61 8.59 -8.37 10.07
CA ARG A 61 9.67 -7.98 10.98
C ARG A 61 10.77 -7.18 10.29
N LYS A 62 10.91 -7.34 8.99
CA LYS A 62 11.95 -6.71 8.17
C LYS A 62 11.53 -6.67 6.70
N THR A 63 12.26 -5.90 5.90
CA THR A 63 12.05 -5.76 4.45
C THR A 63 11.90 -7.10 3.72
N MET A 64 12.70 -8.10 4.10
CA MET A 64 12.66 -9.42 3.47
C MET A 64 11.32 -10.15 3.66
N ASP A 65 10.57 -9.86 4.73
CA ASP A 65 9.26 -10.47 4.99
C ASP A 65 8.18 -9.97 4.02
N MET A 66 8.46 -8.88 3.30
CA MET A 66 7.60 -8.37 2.24
C MET A 66 7.79 -9.14 0.94
N ILE A 67 8.90 -9.88 0.77
CA ILE A 67 9.24 -10.60 -0.45
C ILE A 67 8.73 -12.03 -0.36
N PHE A 68 8.09 -12.51 -1.44
CA PHE A 68 7.60 -13.89 -1.52
C PHE A 68 8.70 -14.90 -1.20
N ALA A 69 8.46 -15.69 -0.15
CA ALA A 69 9.45 -16.61 0.41
C ALA A 69 9.64 -17.90 -0.41
N GLY A 70 8.74 -18.16 -1.36
CA GLY A 70 8.66 -19.42 -2.09
C GLY A 70 7.54 -20.32 -1.58
N SER A 71 7.23 -21.35 -2.33
CA SER A 71 6.32 -22.44 -1.99
C SER A 71 6.80 -23.74 -2.63
N ASP A 72 6.13 -24.85 -2.36
CA ASP A 72 6.44 -26.15 -2.99
C ASP A 72 6.38 -26.13 -4.52
N GLN A 73 5.60 -25.19 -5.09
CA GLN A 73 5.40 -25.06 -6.53
C GLN A 73 6.11 -23.87 -7.17
N LYS A 74 6.60 -22.91 -6.40
CA LYS A 74 7.19 -21.67 -6.91
C LYS A 74 8.44 -21.28 -6.14
N ALA A 75 9.50 -21.00 -6.89
CA ALA A 75 10.74 -20.48 -6.31
C ALA A 75 10.52 -19.14 -5.59
N ARG A 76 11.34 -18.88 -4.59
CA ARG A 76 11.36 -17.60 -3.89
C ARG A 76 11.62 -16.43 -4.86
N ALA A 77 10.97 -15.31 -4.65
CA ALA A 77 11.21 -14.10 -5.43
C ALA A 77 12.53 -13.42 -5.01
N GLY A 78 13.20 -12.78 -5.95
CA GLY A 78 14.38 -11.94 -5.69
C GLY A 78 14.02 -10.57 -5.14
N MET A 79 12.82 -10.09 -5.50
CA MET A 79 12.30 -8.79 -5.07
C MET A 79 10.77 -8.82 -4.90
N ALA A 80 10.26 -7.85 -4.14
CA ALA A 80 8.85 -7.48 -4.13
C ALA A 80 8.67 -6.13 -4.83
N SER A 81 7.59 -6.00 -5.59
CA SER A 81 7.18 -4.73 -6.21
C SER A 81 5.69 -4.51 -5.97
N VAL A 82 5.34 -3.31 -5.53
CA VAL A 82 3.96 -2.84 -5.40
C VAL A 82 3.86 -1.52 -6.11
N THR A 83 2.86 -1.39 -7.00
CA THR A 83 2.53 -0.14 -7.68
C THR A 83 1.08 0.21 -7.38
N ILE A 84 0.85 1.41 -6.86
CA ILE A 84 -0.47 2.02 -6.72
C ILE A 84 -0.63 3.11 -7.75
N THR A 85 -1.76 3.10 -8.46
CA THR A 85 -2.05 4.10 -9.49
C THR A 85 -3.27 4.92 -9.09
N PHE A 86 -3.14 6.24 -9.18
CA PHE A 86 -4.19 7.21 -8.89
C PHE A 86 -4.62 7.95 -10.16
N ARG A 87 -5.91 8.25 -10.26
CA ARG A 87 -6.44 9.26 -11.20
C ARG A 87 -6.15 10.64 -10.63
N ASN A 88 -5.61 11.53 -11.45
CA ASN A 88 -5.23 12.88 -11.05
C ASN A 88 -5.70 13.95 -12.06
N GLU A 89 -6.72 13.64 -12.85
CA GLU A 89 -7.29 14.56 -13.86
C GLU A 89 -7.77 15.89 -13.24
N ASP A 90 -8.09 15.92 -11.97
CA ASP A 90 -8.51 17.12 -11.22
C ASP A 90 -7.35 17.77 -10.45
N GLY A 91 -6.11 17.29 -10.62
CA GLY A 91 -4.91 17.90 -10.05
C GLY A 91 -4.83 17.84 -8.51
N TRP A 92 -5.50 16.87 -7.87
CA TRP A 92 -5.47 16.75 -6.41
C TRP A 92 -4.09 16.32 -5.87
N LEU A 93 -3.32 15.58 -6.66
CA LEU A 93 -1.87 15.42 -6.43
C LEU A 93 -1.17 16.60 -7.13
N PRO A 94 -0.28 17.34 -6.46
CA PRO A 94 0.38 18.53 -6.99
C PRO A 94 1.49 18.17 -7.98
N ILE A 95 1.12 17.49 -9.05
CA ILE A 95 2.00 17.08 -10.14
C ILE A 95 1.22 17.09 -11.45
N ASP A 96 1.85 17.51 -12.53
CA ASP A 96 1.23 17.68 -13.84
C ASP A 96 1.17 16.37 -14.64
N TYR A 97 0.37 15.43 -14.11
CA TYR A 97 0.04 14.15 -14.75
C TYR A 97 -1.39 13.76 -14.42
N ASP A 98 -2.17 13.33 -15.41
CA ASP A 98 -3.54 12.84 -15.23
C ASP A 98 -3.60 11.48 -14.51
N GLU A 99 -2.52 10.73 -14.58
CA GLU A 99 -2.33 9.45 -13.89
C GLU A 99 -1.01 9.45 -13.13
N VAL A 100 -1.04 9.08 -11.86
CA VAL A 100 0.13 9.05 -10.99
C VAL A 100 0.32 7.64 -10.44
N ALA A 101 1.41 6.99 -10.86
CA ALA A 101 1.80 5.66 -10.43
C ALA A 101 2.99 5.75 -9.45
N LEU A 102 2.75 5.37 -8.20
CA LEU A 102 3.78 5.22 -7.18
C LEU A 102 4.17 3.76 -7.06
N THR A 103 5.47 3.47 -7.18
CA THR A 103 6.00 2.12 -7.05
C THR A 103 7.03 2.06 -5.93
N ARG A 104 6.92 1.06 -5.06
CA ARG A 104 7.98 0.66 -4.14
C ARG A 104 8.49 -0.73 -4.52
N ARG A 105 9.80 -0.88 -4.56
CA ARG A 105 10.48 -2.17 -4.73
C ARG A 105 11.38 -2.44 -3.55
N ALA A 106 11.40 -3.69 -3.10
CA ALA A 106 12.31 -4.15 -2.06
C ALA A 106 13.08 -5.36 -2.57
N TYR A 107 14.37 -5.36 -2.34
CA TYR A 107 15.28 -6.43 -2.72
C TYR A 107 15.74 -7.23 -1.50
N ARG A 108 16.17 -8.47 -1.71
CA ARG A 108 16.70 -9.31 -0.62
C ARG A 108 17.99 -8.78 0.00
N SER A 109 18.69 -7.87 -0.68
CA SER A 109 19.81 -7.11 -0.12
C SER A 109 19.40 -6.18 1.02
N GLY A 110 18.11 -5.91 1.19
CA GLY A 110 17.57 -4.90 2.10
C GLY A 110 17.37 -3.53 1.44
N GLU A 111 17.81 -3.36 0.19
CA GLU A 111 17.61 -2.13 -0.56
C GLU A 111 16.13 -1.93 -0.90
N ASN A 112 15.68 -0.66 -0.82
CA ASN A 112 14.38 -0.22 -1.29
C ASN A 112 14.54 0.84 -2.37
N GLU A 113 13.71 0.76 -3.40
CA GLU A 113 13.62 1.75 -4.48
C GLU A 113 12.21 2.30 -4.56
N TYR A 114 12.11 3.57 -4.90
CA TYR A 114 10.85 4.28 -5.10
C TYR A 114 10.82 4.85 -6.51
N HIS A 115 9.65 4.72 -7.17
CA HIS A 115 9.46 5.26 -8.52
C HIS A 115 8.15 6.05 -8.58
N LEU A 116 8.17 7.12 -9.33
CA LEU A 116 7.04 7.96 -9.68
C LEU A 116 6.91 7.94 -11.22
N ASN A 117 5.78 7.43 -11.74
CA ASN A 117 5.56 7.23 -13.17
C ASN A 117 6.74 6.54 -13.89
N GLY A 118 7.31 5.51 -13.23
CA GLY A 118 8.44 4.74 -13.75
C GLY A 118 9.83 5.36 -13.54
N GLN A 119 9.93 6.61 -13.14
CA GLN A 119 11.20 7.28 -12.84
C GLN A 119 11.61 7.05 -11.38
N ARG A 120 12.86 6.68 -11.16
CA ARG A 120 13.39 6.50 -9.79
C ARG A 120 13.46 7.86 -9.08
N VAL A 121 12.88 7.90 -7.89
CA VAL A 121 12.83 9.08 -7.01
C VAL A 121 13.28 8.72 -5.61
N ARG A 122 13.52 9.72 -4.76
CA ARG A 122 13.85 9.50 -3.35
C ARG A 122 12.56 9.35 -2.53
N LEU A 123 12.65 8.64 -1.43
CA LEU A 123 11.57 8.52 -0.45
C LEU A 123 11.04 9.91 -0.02
N LYS A 124 11.94 10.87 0.17
CA LYS A 124 11.58 12.26 0.51
C LYS A 124 10.65 12.89 -0.53
N ASP A 125 10.89 12.64 -1.81
CA ASP A 125 10.11 13.24 -2.90
C ASP A 125 8.66 12.66 -2.90
N ILE A 126 8.51 11.37 -2.56
CA ILE A 126 7.20 10.75 -2.36
C ILE A 126 6.48 11.34 -1.13
N ASN A 127 7.18 11.47 0.00
CA ASN A 127 6.64 12.05 1.23
C ASN A 127 6.13 13.47 1.02
N GLU A 128 6.87 14.27 0.29
CA GLU A 128 6.51 15.63 -0.03
C GLU A 128 5.27 15.70 -0.92
N LEU A 129 5.20 14.85 -1.96
CA LEU A 129 4.03 14.75 -2.83
C LEU A 129 2.78 14.33 -2.05
N LEU A 130 2.88 13.29 -1.21
CA LEU A 130 1.76 12.79 -0.43
C LEU A 130 1.36 13.79 0.67
N GLY A 131 2.32 14.46 1.32
CA GLY A 131 2.06 15.47 2.34
C GLY A 131 1.28 16.65 1.78
N GLN A 132 1.67 17.16 0.62
CA GLN A 132 0.98 18.28 -0.04
C GLN A 132 -0.42 17.92 -0.54
N SER A 133 -0.67 16.65 -0.85
CA SER A 133 -1.97 16.19 -1.33
C SER A 133 -3.01 15.92 -0.22
N GLY A 134 -2.61 16.01 1.05
CA GLY A 134 -3.43 15.60 2.20
C GLY A 134 -3.52 14.07 2.38
N LEU A 135 -2.88 13.28 1.55
CA LEU A 135 -2.82 11.81 1.70
C LEU A 135 -2.10 11.38 2.98
N ALA A 136 -1.07 12.13 3.39
CA ALA A 136 -0.32 11.88 4.62
C ALA A 136 -1.11 12.29 5.87
N GLU A 137 -2.06 13.24 5.71
CA GLU A 137 -2.76 13.87 6.84
C GLU A 137 -4.23 13.44 6.97
N ARG A 138 -4.63 12.18 6.85
CA ARG A 138 -5.97 11.72 7.28
C ARG A 138 -7.04 11.46 6.22
N THR A 139 -6.78 11.63 4.94
CA THR A 139 -7.83 11.42 3.93
C THR A 139 -8.02 9.92 3.61
N TYR A 140 -7.04 9.10 3.94
CA TYR A 140 -7.09 7.65 3.74
C TYR A 140 -6.78 6.91 5.04
N THR A 141 -7.82 6.61 5.81
CA THR A 141 -7.67 5.73 6.96
C THR A 141 -7.70 4.28 6.49
N ILE A 142 -6.55 3.63 6.47
CA ILE A 142 -6.48 2.18 6.29
C ILE A 142 -6.78 1.53 7.63
N ILE A 143 -8.03 1.10 7.81
CA ILE A 143 -8.47 0.43 9.03
C ILE A 143 -8.06 -1.04 8.93
N GLY A 144 -7.08 -1.43 9.74
CA GLY A 144 -6.65 -2.84 9.85
C GLY A 144 -7.65 -3.69 10.62
N GLN A 145 -7.55 -5.00 10.42
CA GLN A 145 -8.32 -5.97 11.18
C GLN A 145 -8.05 -5.80 12.70
N GLY A 146 -9.09 -5.75 13.50
CA GLY A 146 -9.01 -5.59 14.96
C GLY A 146 -8.82 -4.15 15.44
N LEU A 147 -8.54 -3.17 14.56
CA LEU A 147 -8.39 -1.78 14.97
C LEU A 147 -9.71 -1.21 15.51
N ILE A 148 -10.84 -1.58 14.91
CA ILE A 148 -12.16 -1.15 15.37
C ILE A 148 -12.46 -1.72 16.74
N ASP A 149 -12.18 -3.00 16.98
CA ASP A 149 -12.39 -3.64 18.29
C ASP A 149 -11.53 -2.98 19.36
N THR A 150 -10.27 -2.68 19.03
CA THR A 150 -9.37 -1.93 19.90
C THR A 150 -9.91 -0.52 20.17
N ALA A 151 -10.36 0.18 19.13
CA ALA A 151 -10.93 1.52 19.27
C ALA A 151 -12.21 1.54 20.12
N LEU A 152 -13.05 0.51 20.02
CA LEU A 152 -14.27 0.38 20.82
C LEU A 152 -13.94 0.05 22.30
N ALA A 153 -12.85 -0.65 22.58
CA ALA A 153 -12.40 -0.97 23.92
C ALA A 153 -11.75 0.24 24.65
N LEU A 154 -11.30 1.26 23.90
CA LEU A 154 -10.69 2.47 24.47
C LEU A 154 -11.71 3.42 25.10
N LYS A 155 -11.28 4.19 26.11
CA LYS A 155 -12.05 5.29 26.67
C LYS A 155 -12.23 6.41 25.63
N ALA A 156 -13.26 7.24 25.80
CA ALA A 156 -13.65 8.28 24.84
C ALA A 156 -12.48 9.23 24.44
N ASP A 157 -11.65 9.61 25.42
CA ASP A 157 -10.50 10.51 25.18
C ASP A 157 -9.36 9.84 24.41
N GLU A 158 -9.18 8.53 24.56
CA GLU A 158 -8.19 7.75 23.84
C GLU A 158 -8.64 7.44 22.39
N ARG A 159 -9.97 7.20 22.21
CA ARG A 159 -10.58 7.03 20.88
C ARG A 159 -10.37 8.25 19.98
N ARG A 160 -10.46 9.43 20.55
CA ARG A 160 -10.27 10.69 19.82
C ARG A 160 -8.88 10.76 19.16
N LYS A 161 -7.85 10.21 19.79
CA LYS A 161 -6.46 10.18 19.26
C LYS A 161 -6.25 9.25 18.04
N ILE A 162 -7.16 8.29 17.81
CA ILE A 162 -7.09 7.39 16.66
C ILE A 162 -7.65 8.05 15.40
N PHE A 163 -8.60 8.98 15.57
CA PHE A 163 -9.35 9.61 14.47
C PHE A 163 -9.06 11.12 14.32
N VAL A 164 -8.11 11.64 15.07
CA VAL A 164 -7.71 13.07 15.03
C VAL A 164 -6.25 13.27 14.63
#